data_12e513c12e7e1eca54c9da2ab0a5e7fe
#
_entry.id   12e513c12e7e1eca54c9da2ab0a5e7fe
#
_cell.length_a   1.000
_cell.length_b   1.000
_cell.length_c   1.000
_cell.angle_alpha   90.00
_cell.angle_beta   90.00
_cell.angle_gamma   90.00
#
_symmetry.space_group_name_H-M   'P 1'
#
loop_
_entity.id
_entity.type
_entity.pdbx_description
1 polymer ?
#
loop_
_entity_poly.entity_id
_entity_poly.type
_entity_poly.pdbx_seq_one_letter_code
_entity_poly.pdbx_strand_id
1 'polypeptide(L)'
;MASASAAAGVTLLEAYMTPFHPRAAAIDALVRCGRLGDLRFARAAFTGVLGRPDDHRWRPDMGGGALLDVGIYCVAPLLVAAGRPPVRVEAAASMATSGVDASFSGWLDFGGGFTAAIECSFDAPERQSLELVGTEAAVLVDRAFTPGPEDIAFTLRGRDGRVQEVVAGGADPYRAMIDHCHEVVRDGVTPRRSAADAIAVLAVLDRLRRAAGLGGQCGCS
;
A
#
# COMPACT_ATOMS: atom_id res chain seq x y z
N MET A 1 -16.79 9.81 -7.67
CA MET A 1 -15.68 10.36 -8.49
C MET A 1 -15.47 9.53 -9.75
N ALA A 2 -15.17 8.21 -9.69
CA ALA A 2 -14.90 7.38 -10.89
C ALA A 2 -16.02 7.44 -11.96
N SER A 3 -17.29 7.28 -11.55
CA SER A 3 -18.43 7.39 -12.50
C SER A 3 -18.58 8.78 -13.11
N ALA A 4 -18.29 9.84 -12.33
CA ALA A 4 -18.37 11.21 -12.83
C ALA A 4 -17.24 11.52 -13.82
N SER A 5 -16.01 11.04 -13.56
CA SER A 5 -14.88 11.20 -14.49
C SER A 5 -15.13 10.45 -15.79
N ALA A 6 -15.65 9.22 -15.71
CA ALA A 6 -15.99 8.44 -16.89
C ALA A 6 -17.09 9.11 -17.72
N ALA A 7 -18.15 9.64 -17.08
CA ALA A 7 -19.23 10.35 -17.76
C ALA A 7 -18.76 11.66 -18.42
N ALA A 8 -17.76 12.31 -17.83
CA ALA A 8 -17.17 13.55 -18.37
C ALA A 8 -16.04 13.30 -19.38
N GLY A 9 -15.65 12.04 -19.63
CA GLY A 9 -14.55 11.70 -20.54
C GLY A 9 -13.18 12.21 -20.05
N VAL A 10 -13.02 12.41 -18.72
CA VAL A 10 -11.77 12.89 -18.13
C VAL A 10 -11.06 11.78 -17.36
N THR A 11 -9.74 11.83 -17.35
CA THR A 11 -8.90 10.86 -16.64
C THR A 11 -8.90 11.15 -15.13
N LEU A 12 -9.15 10.11 -14.33
CA LEU A 12 -8.99 10.14 -12.87
C LEU A 12 -7.82 9.25 -12.49
N LEU A 13 -6.81 9.84 -11.86
CA LEU A 13 -5.64 9.14 -11.32
C LEU A 13 -5.51 9.41 -9.82
N GLU A 14 -5.19 8.37 -9.05
CA GLU A 14 -4.85 8.52 -7.64
C GLU A 14 -3.37 8.92 -7.53
N ALA A 15 -3.08 9.97 -6.76
CA ALA A 15 -1.72 10.48 -6.55
C ALA A 15 -0.93 9.61 -5.55
N TYR A 16 -0.88 8.30 -5.78
CA TYR A 16 -0.12 7.32 -5.02
C TYR A 16 1.16 6.96 -5.76
N MET A 17 2.30 7.54 -5.35
CA MET A 17 3.55 7.56 -6.12
C MET A 17 4.38 6.27 -6.07
N THR A 18 4.27 5.45 -5.03
CA THR A 18 5.13 4.28 -4.80
C THR A 18 5.19 3.30 -5.99
N PRO A 19 4.08 2.96 -6.68
CA PRO A 19 4.10 2.05 -7.82
C PRO A 19 4.89 2.54 -9.04
N PHE A 20 5.21 3.84 -9.09
CA PHE A 20 5.93 4.44 -10.22
C PHE A 20 7.45 4.33 -10.08
N HIS A 21 7.95 3.99 -8.88
CA HIS A 21 9.38 3.74 -8.70
C HIS A 21 9.79 2.40 -9.33
N PRO A 22 10.99 2.31 -10.00
CA PRO A 22 11.47 1.07 -10.63
C PRO A 22 11.52 -0.14 -9.71
N ARG A 23 11.81 0.04 -8.42
CA ARG A 23 11.80 -1.03 -7.43
C ARG A 23 10.42 -1.72 -7.31
N ALA A 24 9.33 -0.95 -7.33
CA ALA A 24 7.99 -1.53 -7.28
C ALA A 24 7.73 -2.41 -8.50
N ALA A 25 8.14 -1.95 -9.69
CA ALA A 25 8.04 -2.74 -10.92
C ALA A 25 8.89 -4.01 -10.88
N ALA A 26 10.10 -3.95 -10.31
CA ALA A 26 10.98 -5.11 -10.14
C ALA A 26 10.38 -6.18 -9.21
N ILE A 27 9.82 -5.75 -8.06
CA ILE A 27 9.15 -6.65 -7.12
C ILE A 27 7.92 -7.30 -7.77
N ASP A 28 7.09 -6.51 -8.45
CA ASP A 28 5.90 -6.98 -9.14
C ASP A 28 6.25 -7.99 -10.26
N ALA A 29 7.35 -7.76 -10.98
CA ALA A 29 7.85 -8.72 -11.98
C ALA A 29 8.25 -10.07 -11.34
N LEU A 30 8.90 -10.07 -10.16
CA LEU A 30 9.25 -11.29 -9.44
C LEU A 30 8.01 -12.08 -8.99
N VAL A 31 6.96 -11.39 -8.56
CA VAL A 31 5.69 -12.03 -8.19
C VAL A 31 5.04 -12.64 -9.45
N ARG A 32 4.90 -11.86 -10.52
CA ARG A 32 4.22 -12.31 -11.75
C ARG A 32 4.93 -13.41 -12.50
N CYS A 33 6.27 -13.43 -12.50
CA CYS A 33 7.02 -14.53 -13.14
C CYS A 33 7.07 -15.80 -12.29
N GLY A 34 6.42 -15.82 -11.12
CA GLY A 34 6.39 -16.99 -10.24
C GLY A 34 7.72 -17.25 -9.49
N ARG A 35 8.64 -16.26 -9.45
CA ARG A 35 9.94 -16.42 -8.78
C ARG A 35 9.83 -16.73 -7.29
N LEU A 36 8.74 -16.27 -6.65
CA LEU A 36 8.46 -16.54 -5.24
C LEU A 36 7.76 -17.90 -5.02
N GLY A 37 7.25 -18.54 -6.08
CA GLY A 37 6.35 -19.68 -5.95
C GLY A 37 4.96 -19.24 -5.44
N ASP A 38 4.26 -20.14 -4.75
CA ASP A 38 2.98 -19.80 -4.11
C ASP A 38 3.22 -18.91 -2.89
N LEU A 39 2.60 -17.75 -2.84
CA LEU A 39 2.66 -16.88 -1.67
C LEU A 39 2.04 -17.57 -0.44
N ARG A 40 2.69 -17.43 0.71
CA ARG A 40 2.26 -17.99 2.00
C ARG A 40 1.91 -16.90 3.00
N PHE A 41 2.80 -15.95 3.19
CA PHE A 41 2.51 -14.81 4.06
C PHE A 41 3.23 -13.55 3.58
N ALA A 42 2.72 -12.41 4.03
CA ALA A 42 3.34 -11.11 3.82
C ALA A 42 3.23 -10.24 5.07
N ARG A 43 4.10 -9.26 5.17
CA ARG A 43 4.04 -8.20 6.18
C ARG A 43 4.31 -6.86 5.52
N ALA A 44 3.57 -5.84 5.97
CA ALA A 44 3.80 -4.47 5.56
C ALA A 44 3.64 -3.54 6.78
N ALA A 45 4.60 -2.66 7.00
CA ALA A 45 4.54 -1.72 8.11
C ALA A 45 4.94 -0.33 7.63
N PHE A 46 4.15 0.67 8.00
CA PHE A 46 4.48 2.07 7.84
C PHE A 46 4.15 2.83 9.11
N THR A 47 5.16 3.16 9.87
CA THR A 47 5.05 3.92 11.12
C THR A 47 5.91 5.17 11.08
N GLY A 48 5.54 6.18 11.85
CA GLY A 48 6.29 7.41 12.01
C GLY A 48 5.64 8.29 13.07
N VAL A 49 6.37 9.25 13.61
CA VAL A 49 5.81 10.21 14.57
C VAL A 49 5.26 11.42 13.83
N LEU A 50 3.94 11.62 13.93
CA LEU A 50 3.28 12.82 13.43
C LEU A 50 3.28 13.90 14.52
N GLY A 51 4.34 14.73 14.51
CA GLY A 51 4.62 15.68 15.61
C GLY A 51 3.82 16.98 15.59
N ARG A 52 2.94 17.22 14.60
CA ARG A 52 2.12 18.45 14.51
C ARG A 52 0.71 18.17 15.00
N PRO A 53 0.28 18.71 16.16
CA PRO A 53 -1.05 18.43 16.71
C PRO A 53 -2.18 19.04 15.89
N ASP A 54 -1.91 20.06 15.07
CA ASP A 54 -2.84 20.73 14.17
C ASP A 54 -2.89 20.15 12.74
N ASP A 55 -2.17 19.06 12.48
CA ASP A 55 -2.18 18.39 11.19
C ASP A 55 -3.56 17.78 10.90
N HIS A 56 -4.01 17.89 9.65
CA HIS A 56 -5.29 17.35 9.19
C HIS A 56 -5.44 15.85 9.43
N ARG A 57 -4.32 15.12 9.49
CA ARG A 57 -4.30 13.68 9.78
C ARG A 57 -4.79 13.32 11.18
N TRP A 58 -4.79 14.27 12.11
CA TRP A 58 -5.41 14.11 13.43
C TRP A 58 -6.90 14.49 13.47
N ARG A 59 -7.51 14.86 12.33
CA ARG A 59 -8.89 15.37 12.26
C ARG A 59 -9.84 14.31 11.68
N PRO A 60 -10.84 13.83 12.45
CA PRO A 60 -11.82 12.85 11.96
C PRO A 60 -12.68 13.38 10.80
N ASP A 61 -13.04 14.67 10.83
CA ASP A 61 -13.83 15.34 9.80
C ASP A 61 -13.09 15.51 8.46
N MET A 62 -11.76 15.35 8.47
CA MET A 62 -10.90 15.39 7.29
C MET A 62 -10.49 13.99 6.81
N GLY A 63 -11.07 12.93 7.38
CA GLY A 63 -10.68 11.56 7.07
C GLY A 63 -9.30 11.18 7.61
N GLY A 64 -8.92 11.75 8.76
CA GLY A 64 -7.63 11.45 9.41
C GLY A 64 -7.55 10.03 9.95
N GLY A 65 -6.39 9.67 10.48
CA GLY A 65 -6.04 8.36 11.02
C GLY A 65 -4.91 7.66 10.28
N ALA A 66 -4.13 6.87 11.00
CA ALA A 66 -2.95 6.19 10.47
C ALA A 66 -3.32 5.19 9.36
N LEU A 67 -4.43 4.49 9.50
CA LEU A 67 -4.87 3.53 8.48
C LEU A 67 -5.18 4.22 7.14
N LEU A 68 -5.88 5.34 7.14
CA LEU A 68 -6.26 6.02 5.89
C LEU A 68 -5.08 6.74 5.23
N ASP A 69 -4.14 7.28 6.01
CA ASP A 69 -2.98 8.01 5.47
C ASP A 69 -1.85 7.05 5.05
N VAL A 70 -1.36 6.21 5.96
CA VAL A 70 -0.21 5.34 5.69
C VAL A 70 -0.59 3.87 5.46
N GLY A 71 -1.78 3.44 5.83
CA GLY A 71 -2.25 2.08 5.60
C GLY A 71 -2.48 1.74 4.13
N ILE A 72 -2.75 2.73 3.27
CA ILE A 72 -2.81 2.52 1.82
C ILE A 72 -1.50 1.93 1.29
N TYR A 73 -0.35 2.40 1.82
CA TYR A 73 0.97 1.91 1.43
C TYR A 73 1.18 0.45 1.84
N CYS A 74 0.58 0.03 2.95
CA CYS A 74 0.64 -1.36 3.39
C CYS A 74 -0.29 -2.26 2.59
N VAL A 75 -1.52 -1.84 2.31
CA VAL A 75 -2.55 -2.66 1.67
C VAL A 75 -2.35 -2.79 0.15
N ALA A 76 -1.98 -1.70 -0.53
CA ALA A 76 -1.89 -1.68 -1.99
C ALA A 76 -0.93 -2.73 -2.57
N PRO A 77 0.34 -2.87 -2.11
CA PRO A 77 1.25 -3.88 -2.64
C PRO A 77 0.79 -5.32 -2.34
N LEU A 78 0.06 -5.54 -1.24
CA LEU A 78 -0.49 -6.85 -0.89
C LEU A 78 -1.61 -7.25 -1.83
N LEU A 79 -2.47 -6.31 -2.24
CA LEU A 79 -3.51 -6.56 -3.25
C LEU A 79 -2.91 -6.86 -4.61
N VAL A 80 -1.85 -6.14 -5.02
CA VAL A 80 -1.12 -6.41 -6.26
C VAL A 80 -0.52 -7.82 -6.21
N ALA A 81 0.16 -8.18 -5.13
CA ALA A 81 0.79 -9.49 -4.99
C ALA A 81 -0.25 -10.64 -4.95
N ALA A 82 -1.39 -10.44 -4.29
CA ALA A 82 -2.45 -11.44 -4.19
C ALA A 82 -3.26 -11.58 -5.49
N GLY A 83 -3.37 -10.52 -6.31
CA GLY A 83 -4.23 -10.46 -7.49
C GLY A 83 -5.73 -10.58 -7.20
N ARG A 84 -6.13 -10.49 -5.92
CA ARG A 84 -7.51 -10.61 -5.45
C ARG A 84 -7.73 -9.93 -4.10
N PRO A 85 -8.96 -9.53 -3.74
CA PRO A 85 -9.25 -9.00 -2.42
C PRO A 85 -9.15 -10.11 -1.34
N PRO A 86 -8.88 -9.74 -0.07
CA PRO A 86 -8.89 -10.69 1.03
C PRO A 86 -10.32 -11.23 1.25
N VAL A 87 -10.43 -12.53 1.56
CA VAL A 87 -11.72 -13.18 1.89
C VAL A 87 -12.14 -12.86 3.32
N ARG A 88 -11.16 -12.68 4.22
CA ARG A 88 -11.38 -12.33 5.64
C ARG A 88 -10.38 -11.27 6.07
N VAL A 89 -10.81 -10.40 6.99
CA VAL A 89 -9.93 -9.41 7.65
C VAL A 89 -10.26 -9.36 9.14
N GLU A 90 -9.23 -9.13 9.96
CA GLU A 90 -9.31 -8.83 11.38
C GLU A 90 -8.44 -7.61 11.67
N ALA A 91 -8.81 -6.81 12.66
CA ALA A 91 -8.06 -5.59 12.95
C ALA A 91 -8.25 -5.12 14.38
N ALA A 92 -7.28 -4.35 14.86
CA ALA A 92 -7.32 -3.60 16.11
C ALA A 92 -6.74 -2.22 15.90
N ALA A 93 -7.24 -1.24 16.65
CA ALA A 93 -6.77 0.15 16.58
C ALA A 93 -6.53 0.70 17.99
N SER A 94 -5.51 1.54 18.11
CA SER A 94 -5.31 2.42 19.27
C SER A 94 -5.70 3.83 18.86
N MET A 95 -6.61 4.47 19.63
CA MET A 95 -7.19 5.75 19.28
C MET A 95 -6.42 6.90 19.88
N ALA A 96 -6.22 7.95 19.10
CA ALA A 96 -5.78 9.26 19.61
C ALA A 96 -6.91 9.97 20.34
N THR A 97 -6.57 10.96 21.16
CA THR A 97 -7.54 11.83 21.84
C THR A 97 -8.42 12.62 20.88
N SER A 98 -7.97 12.83 19.65
CA SER A 98 -8.72 13.49 18.57
C SER A 98 -9.84 12.62 17.98
N GLY A 99 -9.87 11.30 18.28
CA GLY A 99 -10.89 10.39 17.78
C GLY A 99 -10.53 9.67 16.47
N VAL A 100 -9.30 9.80 15.99
CA VAL A 100 -8.78 8.99 14.88
C VAL A 100 -7.88 7.85 15.40
N ASP A 101 -7.62 6.83 14.60
CA ASP A 101 -6.63 5.82 14.92
C ASP A 101 -5.22 6.40 14.87
N ALA A 102 -4.51 6.35 16.01
CA ALA A 102 -3.08 6.69 16.10
C ALA A 102 -2.21 5.53 15.64
N SER A 103 -2.61 4.30 16.00
CA SER A 103 -1.96 3.07 15.57
C SER A 103 -3.01 2.05 15.14
N PHE A 104 -2.68 1.27 14.14
CA PHE A 104 -3.59 0.28 13.55
C PHE A 104 -2.83 -0.99 13.18
N SER A 105 -3.38 -2.15 13.52
CA SER A 105 -2.89 -3.46 13.10
C SER A 105 -4.00 -4.23 12.41
N GLY A 106 -3.69 -4.84 11.29
CA GLY A 106 -4.64 -5.64 10.53
C GLY A 106 -4.06 -6.99 10.11
N TRP A 107 -4.93 -7.99 10.03
CA TRP A 107 -4.64 -9.29 9.44
C TRP A 107 -5.61 -9.55 8.29
N LEU A 108 -5.06 -10.05 7.18
CA LEU A 108 -5.78 -10.28 5.94
C LEU A 108 -5.56 -11.74 5.49
N ASP A 109 -6.65 -12.45 5.22
CA ASP A 109 -6.63 -13.76 4.58
C ASP A 109 -7.07 -13.62 3.12
N PHE A 110 -6.19 -13.95 2.19
CA PHE A 110 -6.49 -13.91 0.76
C PHE A 110 -7.03 -15.24 0.22
N GLY A 111 -7.16 -16.26 1.09
CA GLY A 111 -7.50 -17.62 0.67
C GLY A 111 -6.33 -18.32 0.00
N GLY A 112 -6.46 -19.63 -0.26
CA GLY A 112 -5.41 -20.42 -0.88
C GLY A 112 -4.13 -20.57 -0.05
N GLY A 113 -4.20 -20.30 1.28
CA GLY A 113 -3.07 -20.36 2.20
C GLY A 113 -2.18 -19.11 2.20
N PHE A 114 -2.60 -18.00 1.57
CA PHE A 114 -1.90 -16.72 1.61
C PHE A 114 -2.53 -15.77 2.63
N THR A 115 -1.76 -15.35 3.62
CA THR A 115 -2.17 -14.39 4.65
C THR A 115 -1.21 -13.21 4.74
N ALA A 116 -1.66 -12.07 5.27
CA ALA A 116 -0.80 -10.91 5.47
C ALA A 116 -1.11 -10.17 6.76
N ALA A 117 -0.11 -9.51 7.31
CA ALA A 117 -0.24 -8.57 8.43
C ALA A 117 0.16 -7.16 7.99
N ILE A 118 -0.56 -6.16 8.48
CA ILE A 118 -0.24 -4.75 8.29
C ILE A 118 -0.14 -4.02 9.63
N GLU A 119 0.75 -3.05 9.70
CA GLU A 119 0.94 -2.16 10.86
C GLU A 119 1.11 -0.72 10.37
N CYS A 120 0.33 0.20 10.92
CA CYS A 120 0.40 1.63 10.61
C CYS A 120 0.41 2.42 11.92
N SER A 121 1.20 3.49 12.02
CA SER A 121 1.20 4.31 13.23
C SER A 121 1.70 5.73 12.98
N PHE A 122 1.13 6.66 13.74
CA PHE A 122 1.56 8.06 13.86
C PHE A 122 2.29 8.35 15.19
N ASP A 123 2.40 7.36 16.07
CA ASP A 123 2.99 7.50 17.42
C ASP A 123 4.10 6.49 17.72
N ALA A 124 4.62 5.83 16.69
CA ALA A 124 5.75 4.91 16.80
C ALA A 124 6.95 5.44 15.98
N PRO A 125 8.19 5.00 16.30
CA PRO A 125 9.36 5.33 15.49
C PRO A 125 9.18 4.99 14.02
N GLU A 126 9.87 5.73 13.13
CA GLU A 126 9.81 5.49 11.69
C GLU A 126 10.24 4.06 11.35
N ARG A 127 9.36 3.36 10.64
CA ARG A 127 9.63 2.06 10.08
C ARG A 127 8.81 1.90 8.80
N GLN A 128 9.48 1.55 7.72
CA GLN A 128 8.83 1.22 6.47
C GLN A 128 9.38 -0.12 5.98
N SER A 129 8.55 -1.14 5.95
CA SER A 129 8.97 -2.47 5.51
C SER A 129 7.88 -3.17 4.70
N LEU A 130 8.31 -3.95 3.71
CA LEU A 130 7.46 -4.89 2.99
C LEU A 130 8.19 -6.23 2.90
N GLU A 131 7.51 -7.29 3.28
CA GLU A 131 7.98 -8.66 3.15
C GLU A 131 6.93 -9.48 2.40
N LEU A 132 7.37 -10.19 1.35
CA LEU A 132 6.54 -11.15 0.61
C LEU A 132 7.24 -12.51 0.66
N VAL A 133 6.59 -13.52 1.20
CA VAL A 133 7.16 -14.86 1.39
C VAL A 133 6.34 -15.89 0.63
N GLY A 134 7.00 -16.56 -0.29
CA GLY A 134 6.44 -17.67 -1.03
C GLY A 134 7.16 -18.97 -0.74
N THR A 135 6.80 -20.04 -1.47
CA THR A 135 7.38 -21.38 -1.30
C THR A 135 8.81 -21.46 -1.83
N GLU A 136 9.20 -20.63 -2.77
CA GLU A 136 10.50 -20.70 -3.45
C GLU A 136 11.45 -19.56 -3.08
N ALA A 137 10.91 -18.39 -2.73
CA ALA A 137 11.73 -17.27 -2.30
C ALA A 137 10.93 -16.27 -1.45
N ALA A 138 11.67 -15.39 -0.77
CA ALA A 138 11.14 -14.23 -0.06
C ALA A 138 11.78 -12.94 -0.58
N VAL A 139 10.98 -11.88 -0.67
CA VAL A 139 11.41 -10.50 -0.91
C VAL A 139 11.31 -9.72 0.39
N LEU A 140 12.39 -9.04 0.78
CA LEU A 140 12.44 -8.17 1.95
C LEU A 140 12.86 -6.76 1.50
N VAL A 141 12.07 -5.78 1.87
CA VAL A 141 12.23 -4.39 1.42
C VAL A 141 12.25 -3.45 2.63
N ASP A 142 13.36 -2.79 2.84
CA ASP A 142 13.46 -1.67 3.76
C ASP A 142 13.12 -0.36 3.04
N ARG A 143 12.64 0.65 3.80
CA ARG A 143 12.14 1.92 3.24
C ARG A 143 11.19 1.68 2.06
N ALA A 144 10.22 0.79 2.29
CA ALA A 144 9.44 0.17 1.23
C ALA A 144 8.61 1.17 0.41
N PHE A 145 8.12 2.26 1.02
CA PHE A 145 7.04 3.05 0.45
C PHE A 145 7.43 4.44 -0.02
N THR A 146 8.47 5.02 0.59
CA THR A 146 8.99 6.35 0.22
C THR A 146 10.46 6.25 -0.20
N PRO A 147 10.76 5.56 -1.33
CA PRO A 147 12.11 5.50 -1.86
C PRO A 147 12.56 6.91 -2.27
N GLY A 148 13.83 7.21 -2.05
CA GLY A 148 14.48 8.40 -2.60
C GLY A 148 14.72 8.26 -4.10
N PRO A 149 15.32 9.31 -4.72
CA PRO A 149 15.65 9.30 -6.15
C PRO A 149 16.88 8.43 -6.48
N GLU A 150 17.62 7.97 -5.48
CA GLU A 150 18.83 7.18 -5.65
C GLU A 150 18.51 5.71 -5.97
N ASP A 151 19.51 4.99 -6.48
CA ASP A 151 19.45 3.54 -6.61
C ASP A 151 19.17 2.91 -5.25
N ILE A 152 18.23 2.00 -5.20
CA ILE A 152 17.82 1.36 -3.96
C ILE A 152 17.71 -0.14 -4.13
N ALA A 153 18.24 -0.88 -3.17
CA ALA A 153 18.21 -2.33 -3.18
C ALA A 153 17.03 -2.90 -2.37
N PHE A 154 16.73 -4.14 -2.66
CA PHE A 154 15.93 -5.03 -1.82
C PHE A 154 16.55 -6.43 -1.80
N THR A 155 16.23 -7.20 -0.79
CA THR A 155 16.78 -8.56 -0.62
C THR A 155 15.83 -9.59 -1.22
N LEU A 156 16.38 -10.47 -2.06
CA LEU A 156 15.73 -11.72 -2.51
C LEU A 156 16.41 -12.88 -1.81
N ARG A 157 15.68 -13.65 -1.01
CA ARG A 157 16.17 -14.85 -0.32
C ARG A 157 15.53 -16.09 -0.91
N GLY A 158 16.32 -16.94 -1.54
CA GLY A 158 15.88 -18.19 -2.10
C GLY A 158 15.62 -19.27 -1.04
N ARG A 159 14.83 -20.27 -1.37
CA ARG A 159 14.56 -21.46 -0.54
C ARG A 159 15.84 -22.24 -0.20
N ASP A 160 16.85 -22.19 -1.09
CA ASP A 160 18.17 -22.79 -0.90
C ASP A 160 19.07 -22.02 0.08
N GLY A 161 18.55 -20.95 0.69
CA GLY A 161 19.27 -20.08 1.60
C GLY A 161 20.15 -19.03 0.94
N ARG A 162 20.23 -19.00 -0.39
CA ARG A 162 20.96 -17.94 -1.12
C ARG A 162 20.28 -16.60 -0.90
N VAL A 163 21.10 -15.60 -0.64
CA VAL A 163 20.67 -14.21 -0.47
C VAL A 163 21.26 -13.38 -1.61
N GLN A 164 20.40 -12.69 -2.31
CA GLN A 164 20.76 -11.79 -3.39
C GLN A 164 20.26 -10.40 -3.06
N GLU A 165 21.13 -9.41 -3.19
CA GLU A 165 20.74 -8.01 -3.21
C GLU A 165 20.37 -7.64 -4.65
N VAL A 166 19.14 -7.14 -4.84
CA VAL A 166 18.62 -6.71 -6.15
C VAL A 166 18.57 -5.20 -6.13
N VAL A 167 19.41 -4.58 -6.95
CA VAL A 167 19.44 -3.12 -7.11
C VAL A 167 18.43 -2.72 -8.17
N ALA A 168 17.50 -1.85 -7.80
CA ALA A 168 16.62 -1.16 -8.74
C ALA A 168 17.18 0.23 -9.02
N GLY A 169 17.13 0.66 -10.27
CA GLY A 169 17.57 2.00 -10.65
C GLY A 169 16.81 3.09 -9.89
N GLY A 170 17.49 4.19 -9.59
CA GLY A 170 16.91 5.33 -8.92
C GLY A 170 15.94 6.10 -9.82
N ALA A 171 14.89 6.64 -9.21
CA ALA A 171 13.97 7.57 -9.83
C ALA A 171 13.20 8.34 -8.76
N ASP A 172 12.92 9.61 -8.98
CA ASP A 172 11.94 10.32 -8.17
C ASP A 172 10.53 9.77 -8.47
N PRO A 173 9.87 9.10 -7.51
CA PRO A 173 8.60 8.44 -7.75
C PRO A 173 7.46 9.44 -8.03
N TYR A 174 7.54 10.67 -7.51
CA TYR A 174 6.56 11.72 -7.80
C TYR A 174 6.70 12.22 -9.23
N ARG A 175 7.94 12.46 -9.68
CA ARG A 175 8.20 12.82 -11.07
C ARG A 175 7.74 11.72 -12.02
N ALA A 176 8.12 10.49 -11.76
CA ALA A 176 7.70 9.34 -12.59
C ALA A 176 6.17 9.18 -12.65
N MET A 177 5.46 9.46 -11.54
CA MET A 177 4.00 9.49 -11.51
C MET A 177 3.42 10.60 -12.38
N ILE A 178 3.98 11.81 -12.30
CA ILE A 178 3.52 12.97 -13.10
C ILE A 178 3.80 12.74 -14.59
N ASP A 179 4.99 12.25 -14.94
CA ASP A 179 5.35 11.93 -16.32
C ASP A 179 4.38 10.89 -16.90
N HIS A 180 4.06 9.83 -16.13
CA HIS A 180 3.05 8.84 -16.52
C HIS A 180 1.64 9.44 -16.66
N CYS A 181 1.25 10.37 -15.78
CA CYS A 181 -0.01 11.09 -15.92
C CYS A 181 -0.10 11.84 -17.25
N HIS A 182 1.01 12.49 -17.67
CA HIS A 182 1.09 13.16 -18.99
C HIS A 182 0.95 12.16 -20.15
N GLU A 183 1.59 10.98 -20.07
CA GLU A 183 1.46 9.93 -21.07
C GLU A 183 -0.01 9.45 -21.19
N VAL A 184 -0.67 9.23 -20.06
CA VAL A 184 -2.08 8.81 -20.05
C VAL A 184 -2.98 9.86 -20.70
N VAL A 185 -2.79 11.14 -20.36
CA VAL A 185 -3.66 12.22 -20.87
C VAL A 185 -3.36 12.53 -22.33
N ARG A 186 -2.09 12.62 -22.71
CA ARG A 186 -1.67 13.04 -24.04
C ARG A 186 -1.72 11.92 -25.07
N ASP A 187 -1.25 10.72 -24.67
CA ASP A 187 -0.98 9.62 -25.59
C ASP A 187 -1.98 8.47 -25.44
N GLY A 188 -2.93 8.57 -24.48
CA GLY A 188 -3.95 7.55 -24.24
C GLY A 188 -3.40 6.25 -23.67
N VAL A 189 -2.23 6.27 -23.03
CA VAL A 189 -1.63 5.10 -22.39
C VAL A 189 -2.54 4.62 -21.25
N THR A 190 -2.69 3.31 -21.10
CA THR A 190 -3.44 2.74 -19.97
C THR A 190 -2.79 3.11 -18.64
N PRO A 191 -3.53 3.68 -17.68
CA PRO A 191 -2.98 3.99 -16.37
C PRO A 191 -2.37 2.77 -15.70
N ARG A 192 -1.15 2.89 -15.21
CA ARG A 192 -0.47 1.83 -14.42
C ARG A 192 -1.29 1.44 -13.19
N ARG A 193 -2.00 2.40 -12.63
CA ARG A 193 -2.94 2.24 -11.54
C ARG A 193 -4.25 2.93 -11.91
N SER A 194 -5.29 2.13 -12.07
CA SER A 194 -6.61 2.61 -12.46
C SER A 194 -7.42 3.12 -11.26
N ALA A 195 -8.51 3.84 -11.53
CA ALA A 195 -9.48 4.19 -10.49
C ALA A 195 -10.09 2.94 -9.82
N ALA A 196 -10.21 1.82 -10.54
CA ALA A 196 -10.68 0.56 -9.97
C ALA A 196 -9.70 -0.01 -8.94
N ASP A 197 -8.39 0.10 -9.17
CA ASP A 197 -7.37 -0.33 -8.21
C ASP A 197 -7.42 0.51 -6.92
N ALA A 198 -7.61 1.83 -7.04
CA ALA A 198 -7.80 2.72 -5.90
C ALA A 198 -9.07 2.34 -5.09
N ILE A 199 -10.18 2.08 -5.78
CA ILE A 199 -11.43 1.64 -5.15
C ILE A 199 -11.24 0.29 -4.43
N ALA A 200 -10.52 -0.65 -5.03
CA ALA A 200 -10.24 -1.95 -4.41
C ALA A 200 -9.44 -1.79 -3.10
N VAL A 201 -8.45 -0.91 -3.06
CA VAL A 201 -7.70 -0.62 -1.82
C VAL A 201 -8.61 0.03 -0.77
N LEU A 202 -9.36 1.07 -1.14
CA LEU A 202 -10.29 1.73 -0.23
C LEU A 202 -11.32 0.75 0.36
N ALA A 203 -11.84 -0.17 -0.45
CA ALA A 203 -12.77 -1.20 0.02
C ALA A 203 -12.15 -2.11 1.09
N VAL A 204 -10.86 -2.43 0.98
CA VAL A 204 -10.14 -3.21 2.01
C VAL A 204 -9.91 -2.37 3.26
N LEU A 205 -9.50 -1.10 3.12
CA LEU A 205 -9.34 -0.18 4.27
C LEU A 205 -10.66 -0.02 5.02
N ASP A 206 -11.80 0.11 4.33
CA ASP A 206 -13.12 0.19 4.96
C ASP A 206 -13.51 -1.09 5.68
N ARG A 207 -13.15 -2.26 5.16
CA ARG A 207 -13.35 -3.54 5.84
C ARG A 207 -12.52 -3.63 7.11
N LEU A 208 -11.25 -3.22 7.05
CA LEU A 208 -10.34 -3.17 8.21
C LEU A 208 -10.86 -2.21 9.28
N ARG A 209 -11.31 -1.00 8.90
CA ARG A 209 -11.93 -0.06 9.83
C ARG A 209 -13.13 -0.67 10.57
N ARG A 210 -14.03 -1.30 9.82
CA ARG A 210 -15.19 -1.98 10.43
C ARG A 210 -14.77 -3.12 11.35
N ALA A 211 -13.77 -3.91 10.98
CA ALA A 211 -13.25 -5.00 11.82
C ALA A 211 -12.64 -4.49 13.13
N ALA A 212 -12.04 -3.30 13.13
CA ALA A 212 -11.52 -2.62 14.33
C ALA A 212 -12.60 -1.87 15.13
N GLY A 213 -13.89 -1.95 14.75
CA GLY A 213 -14.98 -1.23 15.42
C GLY A 213 -15.05 0.27 15.05
N LEU A 214 -14.31 0.72 14.04
CA LEU A 214 -14.30 2.12 13.60
C LEU A 214 -15.36 2.42 12.52
N GLY A 215 -16.28 1.51 12.24
CA GLY A 215 -17.36 1.64 11.26
C GLY A 215 -18.60 2.24 11.87
N GLY A 216 -18.80 3.57 11.74
CA GLY A 216 -20.02 4.19 12.23
C GLY A 216 -20.10 5.73 12.21
N GLN A 217 -19.29 6.43 11.42
CA GLN A 217 -19.50 7.86 11.21
C GLN A 217 -19.12 8.30 9.79
N CYS A 218 -19.78 7.78 8.77
CA CYS A 218 -20.04 8.57 7.58
C CYS A 218 -21.51 9.03 7.67
N GLY A 219 -21.74 10.09 8.43
CA GLY A 219 -23.00 10.82 8.38
C GLY A 219 -23.07 11.57 7.04
N CYS A 220 -23.58 10.91 6.01
CA CYS A 220 -24.22 11.61 4.90
C CYS A 220 -25.66 11.82 5.32
N SER A 221 -25.94 13.00 5.91
CA SER A 221 -27.26 13.62 5.94
C SER A 221 -27.36 14.62 4.80
#